data_7694209aba4cd4165aad12aa4001efc1
#
_entry.id   7694209aba4cd4165aad12aa4001efc1
#
_cell.length_a   1.000
_cell.length_b   1.000
_cell.length_c   1.000
_cell.angle_alpha   90.00
_cell.angle_beta   90.00
_cell.angle_gamma   90.00
#
_symmetry.space_group_name_H-M   'P 1'
#
loop_
_entity.id
_entity.type
_entity.pdbx_description
1 polymer ?
#
loop_
_entity_poly.entity_id
_entity_poly.type
_entity_poly.pdbx_seq_one_letter_code
_entity_poly.pdbx_strand_id
1 'polypeptide(L)'
;MSHDFNWSHPMKKYFVLLLILVIFTTPLHAQPQQADAQKAVLITGASTGLGRAMAELLASEGHFVYAGARKDKDMAELNAIENIQAVRLDVTDQAQIDAAVKTITDEGRGLYGLINNAGVAVLYALAEAPDSEVEWMMDVNLYGPFRVTKAFAPLIVQSKGRISTTGSISGILSGPMFGPYSMSKHAMEAFTDSLAREMQDAGVHVSIIEPGNYRSDIVKNVLARMKKQGYDENSPYKANYERLSGWMAEAEKSQDEDGDPQQVAQAALHAMFSENPKRRYLVVPNQDQAGWTIKKAIQELAQLNQDHTYSYSRDELVKMLDEALKENP
;
A
#
# COMPACT_ATOMS: atom_id res chain seq x y z
N MET A 1 -22.14 -60.94 58.24
CA MET A 1 -21.61 -60.36 59.49
C MET A 1 -21.92 -58.89 59.40
N SER A 2 -23.10 -58.45 59.85
CA SER A 2 -23.50 -58.07 61.21
C SER A 2 -22.60 -56.86 61.65
N HIS A 3 -23.06 -55.71 62.01
CA HIS A 3 -24.16 -55.24 62.87
C HIS A 3 -24.24 -53.72 62.60
N ASP A 4 -25.39 -53.12 62.35
CA ASP A 4 -26.41 -52.59 63.28
C ASP A 4 -25.91 -51.71 64.42
N PHE A 5 -26.50 -50.53 64.50
CA PHE A 5 -27.11 -49.85 65.63
C PHE A 5 -26.95 -48.31 65.47
N ASN A 6 -27.92 -47.52 65.20
CA ASN A 6 -29.21 -47.08 65.71
C ASN A 6 -29.15 -46.07 66.88
N TRP A 7 -29.95 -44.99 66.67
CA TRP A 7 -30.52 -43.99 67.61
C TRP A 7 -29.62 -42.84 68.11
N SER A 8 -30.08 -41.61 68.15
CA SER A 8 -31.37 -41.00 68.47
C SER A 8 -31.32 -39.49 68.22
N HIS A 9 -32.45 -38.92 67.85
CA HIS A 9 -32.74 -37.49 67.94
C HIS A 9 -32.77 -36.96 69.38
N PRO A 10 -32.63 -35.61 69.62
CA PRO A 10 -33.77 -34.73 69.49
C PRO A 10 -33.53 -33.29 69.05
N MET A 11 -34.53 -32.82 68.33
CA MET A 11 -35.08 -31.46 68.24
C MET A 11 -34.39 -30.30 69.02
N LYS A 12 -34.17 -29.20 68.33
CA LYS A 12 -34.69 -27.84 68.57
C LYS A 12 -33.75 -26.76 68.04
N LYS A 13 -34.16 -25.96 67.16
CA LYS A 13 -34.63 -24.56 67.23
C LYS A 13 -34.48 -23.94 65.86
N TYR A 14 -35.59 -23.54 65.31
CA TYR A 14 -35.68 -22.69 64.13
C TYR A 14 -35.09 -21.33 64.49
N PHE A 15 -33.95 -20.98 63.84
CA PHE A 15 -33.47 -19.61 63.74
C PHE A 15 -33.71 -19.16 62.31
N VAL A 16 -34.81 -18.42 62.12
CA VAL A 16 -35.10 -17.74 60.86
C VAL A 16 -34.13 -16.58 60.73
N LEU A 17 -33.05 -16.79 59.98
CA LEU A 17 -32.14 -15.69 59.59
C LEU A 17 -32.73 -15.01 58.36
N LEU A 18 -33.39 -13.88 58.56
CA LEU A 18 -33.87 -13.00 57.50
C LEU A 18 -32.65 -12.36 56.83
N LEU A 19 -32.20 -12.94 55.71
CA LEU A 19 -31.11 -12.33 54.89
C LEU A 19 -31.76 -11.20 54.08
N ILE A 20 -31.60 -9.96 54.56
CA ILE A 20 -31.97 -8.77 53.77
C ILE A 20 -30.94 -8.64 52.63
N LEU A 21 -31.34 -9.09 51.45
CA LEU A 21 -30.57 -8.88 50.21
C LEU A 21 -30.67 -7.40 49.81
N VAL A 22 -29.71 -6.59 50.26
CA VAL A 22 -29.56 -5.22 49.76
C VAL A 22 -29.00 -5.31 48.34
N ILE A 23 -29.89 -5.24 47.36
CA ILE A 23 -29.49 -5.11 45.95
C ILE A 23 -28.92 -3.69 45.79
N PHE A 24 -27.61 -3.54 45.89
CA PHE A 24 -26.92 -2.35 45.39
C PHE A 24 -27.08 -2.33 43.85
N THR A 25 -28.08 -1.63 43.38
CA THR A 25 -28.16 -1.22 41.97
C THR A 25 -27.09 -0.14 41.77
N THR A 26 -25.86 -0.58 41.50
CA THR A 26 -24.88 0.33 40.92
C THR A 26 -25.43 0.78 39.59
N PRO A 27 -25.58 2.08 39.33
CA PRO A 27 -25.92 2.53 37.99
C PRO A 27 -24.86 2.00 37.03
N LEU A 28 -25.28 1.19 36.08
CA LEU A 28 -24.45 0.80 34.98
C LEU A 28 -24.08 2.10 34.24
N HIS A 29 -22.92 2.66 34.60
CA HIS A 29 -22.37 3.75 33.83
C HIS A 29 -22.13 3.13 32.45
N ALA A 30 -23.02 3.47 31.50
CA ALA A 30 -22.73 3.26 30.09
C ALA A 30 -21.36 3.93 29.88
N GLN A 31 -20.34 3.09 29.66
CA GLN A 31 -19.06 3.62 29.17
C GLN A 31 -19.42 4.44 27.95
N PRO A 32 -18.98 5.70 27.85
CA PRO A 32 -19.19 6.45 26.64
C PRO A 32 -18.66 5.55 25.52
N GLN A 33 -19.53 5.24 24.57
CA GLN A 33 -19.20 4.52 23.34
C GLN A 33 -17.99 5.28 22.81
N GLN A 34 -16.80 4.65 22.84
CA GLN A 34 -15.55 5.27 22.47
C GLN A 34 -15.79 5.67 21.01
N ALA A 35 -16.00 6.95 20.77
CA ALA A 35 -16.12 7.48 19.43
C ALA A 35 -14.99 6.86 18.65
N ASP A 36 -15.28 6.18 17.53
CA ASP A 36 -14.30 5.43 16.76
C ASP A 36 -13.08 6.33 16.60
N ALA A 37 -11.99 5.99 17.29
CA ALA A 37 -10.82 6.86 17.35
C ALA A 37 -10.37 7.06 15.90
N GLN A 38 -10.23 8.33 15.50
CA GLN A 38 -9.84 8.70 14.14
C GLN A 38 -8.61 7.89 13.72
N LYS A 39 -8.77 7.03 12.72
CA LYS A 39 -7.69 6.16 12.25
C LYS A 39 -6.60 7.00 11.58
N ALA A 40 -5.35 6.78 11.96
CA ALA A 40 -4.20 7.47 11.41
C ALA A 40 -3.51 6.66 10.31
N VAL A 41 -3.13 7.31 9.21
CA VAL A 41 -2.44 6.70 8.06
C VAL A 41 -1.17 7.48 7.75
N LEU A 42 -0.04 6.81 7.59
CA LEU A 42 1.19 7.38 7.07
C LEU A 42 1.25 7.19 5.55
N ILE A 43 1.51 8.26 4.80
CA ILE A 43 1.71 8.23 3.35
C ILE A 43 3.09 8.76 3.02
N THR A 44 3.96 7.94 2.42
CA THR A 44 5.28 8.39 1.98
C THR A 44 5.19 9.14 0.65
N GLY A 45 5.99 10.21 0.48
CA GLY A 45 5.98 11.00 -0.76
C GLY A 45 4.65 11.73 -1.01
N ALA A 46 4.06 12.30 0.04
CA ALA A 46 2.76 12.96 0.01
C ALA A 46 2.79 14.43 -0.44
N SER A 47 3.93 14.95 -0.91
CA SER A 47 4.06 16.37 -1.25
C SER A 47 3.38 16.75 -2.56
N THR A 48 3.32 15.84 -3.55
CA THR A 48 2.76 16.11 -4.89
C THR A 48 2.09 14.85 -5.48
N GLY A 49 1.41 15.01 -6.61
CA GLY A 49 0.88 13.92 -7.44
C GLY A 49 -0.04 12.96 -6.68
N LEU A 50 0.12 11.66 -6.90
CA LEU A 50 -0.75 10.63 -6.32
C LEU A 50 -0.73 10.66 -4.79
N GLY A 51 0.45 10.84 -4.17
CA GLY A 51 0.58 10.88 -2.72
C GLY A 51 -0.18 12.06 -2.09
N ARG A 52 -0.16 13.22 -2.75
CA ARG A 52 -0.89 14.40 -2.31
C ARG A 52 -2.40 14.19 -2.43
N ALA A 53 -2.88 13.66 -3.57
CA ALA A 53 -4.28 13.36 -3.77
C ALA A 53 -4.82 12.34 -2.75
N MET A 54 -4.04 11.30 -2.45
CA MET A 54 -4.39 10.33 -1.41
C MET A 54 -4.46 10.99 -0.02
N ALA A 55 -3.48 11.84 0.33
CA ALA A 55 -3.47 12.52 1.63
C ALA A 55 -4.68 13.45 1.80
N GLU A 56 -4.99 14.25 0.80
CA GLU A 56 -6.11 15.18 0.83
C GLU A 56 -7.46 14.46 0.89
N LEU A 57 -7.64 13.38 0.10
CA LEU A 57 -8.88 12.61 0.12
C LEU A 57 -9.07 11.93 1.48
N LEU A 58 -8.07 11.22 2.01
CA LEU A 58 -8.20 10.53 3.29
C LEU A 58 -8.50 11.53 4.42
N ALA A 59 -7.88 12.70 4.41
CA ALA A 59 -8.11 13.74 5.39
C ALA A 59 -9.54 14.31 5.30
N SER A 60 -10.07 14.52 4.08
CA SER A 60 -11.44 15.00 3.84
C SER A 60 -12.51 13.97 4.25
N GLU A 61 -12.19 12.69 4.22
CA GLU A 61 -13.02 11.58 4.72
C GLU A 61 -12.93 11.39 6.25
N GLY A 62 -12.26 12.33 6.94
CA GLY A 62 -12.18 12.36 8.40
C GLY A 62 -11.08 11.50 9.01
N HIS A 63 -10.15 10.96 8.23
CA HIS A 63 -9.00 10.22 8.72
C HIS A 63 -7.82 11.14 9.01
N PHE A 64 -7.00 10.78 9.98
CA PHE A 64 -5.77 11.53 10.27
C PHE A 64 -4.63 11.05 9.37
N VAL A 65 -3.94 11.97 8.72
CA VAL A 65 -2.87 11.65 7.78
C VAL A 65 -1.54 12.20 8.23
N TYR A 66 -0.58 11.32 8.46
CA TYR A 66 0.83 11.67 8.54
C TYR A 66 1.38 11.73 7.11
N ALA A 67 1.65 12.93 6.62
CA ALA A 67 2.08 13.16 5.24
C ALA A 67 3.60 13.26 5.17
N GLY A 68 4.26 12.21 4.69
CA GLY A 68 5.71 12.15 4.53
C GLY A 68 6.20 13.07 3.40
N ALA A 69 7.01 14.06 3.72
CA ALA A 69 7.59 15.01 2.78
C ALA A 69 9.04 15.35 3.15
N ARG A 70 9.81 15.89 2.17
CA ARG A 70 11.25 16.19 2.36
C ARG A 70 11.58 17.66 2.48
N LYS A 71 10.77 18.55 1.91
CA LYS A 71 11.04 19.98 1.83
C LYS A 71 10.18 20.76 2.82
N ASP A 72 10.76 21.77 3.47
CA ASP A 72 10.05 22.62 4.43
C ASP A 72 8.82 23.29 3.82
N LYS A 73 8.93 23.77 2.57
CA LYS A 73 7.81 24.37 1.84
C LYS A 73 6.62 23.39 1.72
N ASP A 74 6.90 22.18 1.26
CA ASP A 74 5.86 21.17 1.05
C ASP A 74 5.22 20.77 2.39
N MET A 75 6.02 20.66 3.45
CA MET A 75 5.54 20.39 4.80
C MET A 75 4.64 21.52 5.34
N ALA A 76 4.99 22.77 5.09
CA ALA A 76 4.15 23.90 5.50
C ALA A 76 2.79 23.89 4.78
N GLU A 77 2.78 23.60 3.48
CA GLU A 77 1.55 23.48 2.70
C GLU A 77 0.65 22.31 3.19
N LEU A 78 1.26 21.16 3.49
CA LEU A 78 0.55 20.00 4.03
C LEU A 78 -0.06 20.28 5.41
N ASN A 79 0.70 20.93 6.31
CA ASN A 79 0.23 21.28 7.64
C ASN A 79 -0.90 22.33 7.66
N ALA A 80 -1.14 23.03 6.54
CA ALA A 80 -2.27 23.95 6.42
C ALA A 80 -3.60 23.25 6.13
N ILE A 81 -3.59 21.94 5.90
CA ILE A 81 -4.78 21.14 5.58
C ILE A 81 -5.27 20.46 6.86
N GLU A 82 -6.56 20.56 7.13
CA GLU A 82 -7.20 19.90 8.27
C GLU A 82 -6.98 18.38 8.21
N ASN A 83 -6.74 17.76 9.36
CA ASN A 83 -6.44 16.33 9.51
C ASN A 83 -5.14 15.86 8.84
N ILE A 84 -4.27 16.75 8.37
CA ILE A 84 -2.95 16.41 7.85
C ILE A 84 -1.86 16.98 8.76
N GLN A 85 -0.91 16.13 9.11
CA GLN A 85 0.34 16.50 9.75
C GLN A 85 1.50 16.06 8.88
N ALA A 86 2.33 17.01 8.45
CA ALA A 86 3.53 16.70 7.72
C ALA A 86 4.61 16.10 8.62
N VAL A 87 5.24 15.04 8.16
CA VAL A 87 6.38 14.40 8.80
C VAL A 87 7.56 14.42 7.84
N ARG A 88 8.73 14.88 8.34
CA ARG A 88 9.95 14.85 7.53
C ARG A 88 10.36 13.40 7.30
N LEU A 89 10.33 12.96 6.05
CA LEU A 89 10.57 11.56 5.70
C LEU A 89 11.16 11.42 4.29
N ASP A 90 12.44 11.10 4.23
CA ASP A 90 13.09 10.53 3.06
C ASP A 90 13.22 9.01 3.29
N VAL A 91 12.65 8.21 2.38
CA VAL A 91 12.64 6.74 2.50
C VAL A 91 14.02 6.12 2.33
N THR A 92 15.02 6.90 1.91
CA THR A 92 16.42 6.49 1.79
C THR A 92 17.25 6.84 3.04
N ASP A 93 16.68 7.62 3.97
CA ASP A 93 17.35 8.09 5.18
C ASP A 93 16.78 7.40 6.43
N GLN A 94 17.54 6.43 6.98
CA GLN A 94 17.11 5.67 8.16
C GLN A 94 16.89 6.56 9.38
N ALA A 95 17.67 7.62 9.56
CA ALA A 95 17.52 8.51 10.70
C ALA A 95 16.19 9.29 10.64
N GLN A 96 15.75 9.71 9.44
CA GLN A 96 14.45 10.33 9.26
C GLN A 96 13.29 9.33 9.44
N ILE A 97 13.46 8.08 9.01
CA ILE A 97 12.48 7.01 9.24
C ILE A 97 12.32 6.79 10.76
N ASP A 98 13.42 6.65 11.50
CA ASP A 98 13.39 6.43 12.95
C ASP A 98 12.79 7.63 13.71
N ALA A 99 13.10 8.85 13.27
CA ALA A 99 12.49 10.07 13.81
C ALA A 99 10.98 10.13 13.57
N ALA A 100 10.53 9.71 12.38
CA ALA A 100 9.10 9.64 12.05
C ALA A 100 8.38 8.58 12.90
N VAL A 101 8.97 7.40 13.11
CA VAL A 101 8.44 6.38 14.05
C VAL A 101 8.29 6.97 15.44
N LYS A 102 9.33 7.66 15.94
CA LYS A 102 9.29 8.29 17.26
C LYS A 102 8.17 9.33 17.36
N THR A 103 8.06 10.23 16.39
CA THR A 103 7.02 11.28 16.34
C THR A 103 5.63 10.66 16.44
N ILE A 104 5.33 9.68 15.57
CA ILE A 104 4.00 9.04 15.51
C ILE A 104 3.70 8.25 16.79
N THR A 105 4.72 7.63 17.39
CA THR A 105 4.58 6.91 18.66
C THR A 105 4.30 7.85 19.82
N ASP A 106 5.05 8.94 19.95
CA ASP A 106 4.93 9.92 21.04
C ASP A 106 3.56 10.63 21.03
N GLU A 107 2.96 10.81 19.85
CA GLU A 107 1.63 11.41 19.73
C GLU A 107 0.49 10.50 20.21
N GLY A 108 0.74 9.21 20.35
CA GLY A 108 -0.17 8.26 20.98
C GLY A 108 -1.47 7.96 20.22
N ARG A 109 -1.62 8.40 18.95
CA ARG A 109 -2.79 8.08 18.11
C ARG A 109 -2.77 6.63 17.61
N GLY A 110 -1.60 5.98 17.64
CA GLY A 110 -1.34 4.73 16.93
C GLY A 110 -1.19 4.96 15.42
N LEU A 111 -0.97 3.88 14.69
CA LEU A 111 -0.89 3.91 13.22
C LEU A 111 -1.71 2.75 12.66
N TYR A 112 -2.83 3.08 12.02
CA TYR A 112 -3.70 2.08 11.39
C TYR A 112 -3.26 1.74 9.98
N GLY A 113 -2.74 2.69 9.22
CA GLY A 113 -2.40 2.49 7.82
C GLY A 113 -1.00 2.99 7.45
N LEU A 114 -0.37 2.28 6.52
CA LEU A 114 0.86 2.70 5.84
C LEU A 114 0.64 2.62 4.33
N ILE A 115 0.86 3.74 3.63
CA ILE A 115 0.89 3.78 2.17
C ILE A 115 2.31 4.09 1.72
N ASN A 116 3.00 3.08 1.20
CA ASN A 116 4.29 3.21 0.55
C ASN A 116 4.08 3.77 -0.87
N ASN A 117 4.11 5.10 -0.99
CA ASN A 117 3.86 5.77 -2.26
C ASN A 117 5.11 6.47 -2.84
N ALA A 118 6.08 6.85 -2.03
CA ALA A 118 7.31 7.48 -2.53
C ALA A 118 7.94 6.66 -3.66
N GLY A 119 8.22 7.31 -4.78
CA GLY A 119 8.79 6.64 -5.94
C GLY A 119 9.36 7.61 -6.96
N VAL A 120 10.28 7.11 -7.78
CA VAL A 120 10.95 7.82 -8.86
C VAL A 120 11.00 6.92 -10.10
N ALA A 121 11.32 7.51 -11.27
CA ALA A 121 11.51 6.73 -12.48
C ALA A 121 12.85 7.06 -13.14
N VAL A 122 13.48 6.03 -13.68
CA VAL A 122 14.66 6.08 -14.53
C VAL A 122 14.34 5.31 -15.80
N LEU A 123 14.47 5.99 -16.93
CA LEU A 123 14.16 5.45 -18.26
C LEU A 123 15.42 5.46 -19.13
N TYR A 124 15.89 4.26 -19.45
CA TYR A 124 17.09 4.02 -20.26
C TYR A 124 16.94 2.76 -21.09
N ALA A 125 17.69 2.66 -22.18
CA ALA A 125 18.01 1.35 -22.74
C ALA A 125 18.74 0.54 -21.66
N LEU A 126 18.22 -0.61 -21.30
CA LEU A 126 18.67 -1.35 -20.11
C LEU A 126 20.17 -1.67 -20.15
N ALA A 127 20.71 -1.95 -21.34
CA ALA A 127 22.13 -2.23 -21.54
C ALA A 127 23.06 -1.00 -21.42
N GLU A 128 22.49 0.20 -21.38
CA GLU A 128 23.24 1.47 -21.27
C GLU A 128 22.86 2.26 -20.00
N ALA A 129 21.98 1.73 -19.18
CA ALA A 129 21.57 2.39 -17.94
C ALA A 129 22.76 2.53 -16.99
N PRO A 130 23.11 3.73 -16.52
CA PRO A 130 24.18 3.88 -15.54
C PRO A 130 23.81 3.17 -14.22
N ASP A 131 24.74 2.38 -13.67
CA ASP A 131 24.52 1.64 -12.43
C ASP A 131 24.02 2.54 -11.31
N SER A 132 24.62 3.72 -11.14
CA SER A 132 24.23 4.69 -10.11
C SER A 132 22.77 5.17 -10.22
N GLU A 133 22.23 5.24 -11.43
CA GLU A 133 20.83 5.63 -11.68
C GLU A 133 19.87 4.49 -11.29
N VAL A 134 20.24 3.27 -11.66
CA VAL A 134 19.47 2.08 -11.30
C VAL A 134 19.50 1.87 -9.78
N GLU A 135 20.69 1.94 -9.17
CA GLU A 135 20.87 1.81 -7.72
C GLU A 135 20.04 2.87 -6.95
N TRP A 136 20.13 4.14 -7.35
CA TRP A 136 19.36 5.20 -6.73
C TRP A 136 17.86 4.96 -6.83
N MET A 137 17.38 4.53 -7.99
CA MET A 137 15.95 4.24 -8.17
C MET A 137 15.51 3.04 -7.35
N MET A 138 16.30 1.98 -7.30
CA MET A 138 16.02 0.80 -6.46
C MET A 138 16.05 1.15 -4.98
N ASP A 139 16.95 2.04 -4.56
CA ASP A 139 17.02 2.52 -3.18
C ASP A 139 15.74 3.25 -2.75
N VAL A 140 15.16 4.06 -3.63
CA VAL A 140 13.88 4.74 -3.38
C VAL A 140 12.69 3.78 -3.53
N ASN A 141 12.58 3.07 -4.66
CA ASN A 141 11.36 2.36 -5.05
C ASN A 141 11.19 1.00 -4.37
N LEU A 142 12.28 0.34 -3.99
CA LEU A 142 12.28 -1.00 -3.39
C LEU A 142 12.77 -0.97 -1.94
N TYR A 143 14.00 -0.52 -1.71
CA TYR A 143 14.55 -0.51 -0.36
C TYR A 143 13.88 0.51 0.55
N GLY A 144 13.36 1.63 0.00
CA GLY A 144 12.57 2.60 0.73
C GLY A 144 11.31 2.00 1.37
N PRO A 145 10.38 1.43 0.58
CA PRO A 145 9.23 0.69 1.11
C PRO A 145 9.61 -0.43 2.10
N PHE A 146 10.68 -1.16 1.83
CA PHE A 146 11.17 -2.21 2.73
C PHE A 146 11.59 -1.63 4.09
N ARG A 147 12.40 -0.56 4.13
CA ARG A 147 12.86 0.09 5.38
C ARG A 147 11.68 0.70 6.16
N VAL A 148 10.81 1.44 5.46
CA VAL A 148 9.64 2.08 6.07
C VAL A 148 8.70 1.03 6.64
N THR A 149 8.36 0.01 5.86
CA THR A 149 7.48 -1.07 6.33
C THR A 149 8.07 -1.77 7.56
N LYS A 150 9.37 -2.12 7.53
CA LYS A 150 10.05 -2.74 8.67
C LYS A 150 9.99 -1.88 9.93
N ALA A 151 10.19 -0.57 9.79
CA ALA A 151 10.20 0.36 10.91
C ALA A 151 8.79 0.56 11.52
N PHE A 152 7.74 0.63 10.70
CA PHE A 152 6.38 0.88 11.14
C PHE A 152 5.55 -0.39 11.38
N ALA A 153 6.03 -1.57 11.00
CA ALA A 153 5.33 -2.84 11.18
C ALA A 153 4.82 -3.07 12.61
N PRO A 154 5.58 -2.78 13.69
CA PRO A 154 5.07 -2.98 15.05
C PRO A 154 3.79 -2.18 15.35
N LEU A 155 3.69 -0.93 14.88
CA LEU A 155 2.50 -0.09 15.07
C LEU A 155 1.31 -0.60 14.24
N ILE A 156 1.57 -1.05 13.01
CA ILE A 156 0.53 -1.60 12.13
C ILE A 156 0.01 -2.95 12.66
N VAL A 157 0.88 -3.81 13.18
CA VAL A 157 0.49 -5.08 13.81
C VAL A 157 -0.34 -4.82 15.08
N GLN A 158 0.08 -3.87 15.91
CA GLN A 158 -0.65 -3.50 17.13
C GLN A 158 -2.09 -3.04 16.82
N SER A 159 -2.29 -2.30 15.73
CA SER A 159 -3.60 -1.81 15.30
C SER A 159 -4.41 -2.82 14.49
N LYS A 160 -3.84 -3.98 14.13
CA LYS A 160 -4.37 -4.91 13.12
C LYS A 160 -4.76 -4.15 11.85
N GLY A 161 -3.86 -3.29 11.43
CA GLY A 161 -4.11 -2.27 10.42
C GLY A 161 -3.87 -2.74 8.99
N ARG A 162 -3.42 -1.83 8.15
CA ARG A 162 -3.28 -2.09 6.71
C ARG A 162 -2.02 -1.50 6.13
N ILE A 163 -1.47 -2.17 5.13
CA ILE A 163 -0.36 -1.67 4.32
C ILE A 163 -0.79 -1.67 2.86
N SER A 164 -0.55 -0.56 2.16
CA SER A 164 -0.70 -0.49 0.72
C SER A 164 0.56 0.03 0.07
N THR A 165 0.88 -0.48 -1.11
CA THR A 165 2.04 -0.06 -1.89
C THR A 165 1.58 0.51 -3.23
N THR A 166 2.11 1.67 -3.61
CA THR A 166 1.91 2.21 -4.95
C THR A 166 2.85 1.51 -5.92
N GLY A 167 2.32 0.47 -6.58
CA GLY A 167 2.94 -0.23 -7.69
C GLY A 167 2.90 0.58 -8.98
N SER A 168 2.58 -0.07 -10.07
CA SER A 168 2.34 0.49 -11.41
C SER A 168 1.89 -0.63 -12.35
N ILE A 169 1.22 -0.31 -13.45
CA ILE A 169 1.09 -1.25 -14.58
C ILE A 169 2.46 -1.73 -15.09
N SER A 170 3.53 -0.97 -14.83
CA SER A 170 4.92 -1.38 -15.10
C SER A 170 5.44 -2.48 -14.14
N GLY A 171 4.65 -2.90 -13.15
CA GLY A 171 4.88 -4.13 -12.39
C GLY A 171 4.49 -5.39 -13.17
N ILE A 172 3.79 -5.23 -14.30
CA ILE A 172 3.39 -6.29 -15.22
C ILE A 172 3.95 -6.02 -16.62
N LEU A 173 3.98 -4.76 -17.05
CA LEU A 173 4.49 -4.34 -18.36
C LEU A 173 6.01 -4.07 -18.30
N SER A 174 6.72 -4.41 -19.40
CA SER A 174 8.16 -4.20 -19.55
C SER A 174 8.45 -3.73 -20.99
N GLY A 175 8.13 -2.46 -21.27
CA GLY A 175 8.38 -1.87 -22.58
C GLY A 175 9.84 -1.46 -22.80
N PRO A 176 10.27 -1.23 -24.04
CA PRO A 176 11.58 -0.64 -24.34
C PRO A 176 11.79 0.66 -23.57
N MET A 177 13.00 0.91 -23.08
CA MET A 177 13.42 2.06 -22.27
C MET A 177 12.88 2.07 -20.83
N PHE A 178 11.84 1.29 -20.51
CA PHE A 178 11.25 1.17 -19.19
C PHE A 178 11.91 0.10 -18.33
N GLY A 179 12.93 -0.62 -18.84
CA GLY A 179 13.55 -1.74 -18.15
C GLY A 179 13.92 -1.48 -16.70
N PRO A 180 14.73 -0.44 -16.38
CA PRO A 180 15.08 -0.15 -15.00
C PRO A 180 13.84 0.10 -14.12
N TYR A 181 12.89 0.93 -14.57
CA TYR A 181 11.68 1.24 -13.83
C TYR A 181 10.79 0.01 -13.63
N SER A 182 10.57 -0.78 -14.68
CA SER A 182 9.79 -2.03 -14.61
C SER A 182 10.40 -3.03 -13.64
N MET A 183 11.73 -3.18 -13.59
CA MET A 183 12.42 -4.01 -12.59
C MET A 183 12.01 -3.60 -11.18
N SER A 184 12.05 -2.30 -10.87
CA SER A 184 11.67 -1.82 -9.52
C SER A 184 10.20 -2.11 -9.20
N LYS A 185 9.30 -1.98 -10.18
CA LYS A 185 7.86 -2.20 -9.97
C LYS A 185 7.49 -3.68 -9.92
N HIS A 186 8.12 -4.55 -10.71
CA HIS A 186 8.00 -6.01 -10.55
C HIS A 186 8.50 -6.50 -9.18
N ALA A 187 9.58 -5.90 -8.67
CA ALA A 187 10.04 -6.22 -7.33
C ALA A 187 9.02 -5.86 -6.24
N MET A 188 8.22 -4.79 -6.45
CA MET A 188 7.15 -4.41 -5.52
C MET A 188 5.96 -5.37 -5.55
N GLU A 189 5.69 -6.04 -6.67
CA GLU A 189 4.70 -7.12 -6.74
C GLU A 189 5.10 -8.27 -5.80
N ALA A 190 6.34 -8.76 -5.95
CA ALA A 190 6.88 -9.83 -5.09
C ALA A 190 6.94 -9.41 -3.62
N PHE A 191 7.38 -8.18 -3.33
CA PHE A 191 7.39 -7.62 -1.98
C PHE A 191 5.99 -7.65 -1.35
N THR A 192 4.98 -7.16 -2.07
CA THR A 192 3.61 -7.08 -1.57
C THR A 192 3.01 -8.47 -1.37
N ASP A 193 3.21 -9.40 -2.30
CA ASP A 193 2.67 -10.75 -2.20
C ASP A 193 3.26 -11.54 -1.02
N SER A 194 4.57 -11.42 -0.79
CA SER A 194 5.23 -12.04 0.36
C SER A 194 4.74 -11.44 1.66
N LEU A 195 4.80 -10.11 1.77
CA LEU A 195 4.39 -9.39 2.97
C LEU A 195 2.93 -9.68 3.36
N ALA A 196 2.06 -9.80 2.37
CA ALA A 196 0.65 -10.08 2.60
C ALA A 196 0.39 -11.46 3.22
N ARG A 197 1.16 -12.46 2.82
CA ARG A 197 1.08 -13.81 3.41
C ARG A 197 1.68 -13.84 4.81
N GLU A 198 2.81 -13.18 5.00
CA GLU A 198 3.52 -13.11 6.28
C GLU A 198 2.72 -12.38 7.36
N MET A 199 1.98 -11.33 6.98
CA MET A 199 1.21 -10.50 7.92
C MET A 199 -0.24 -10.97 8.15
N GLN A 200 -0.70 -11.98 7.43
CA GLN A 200 -2.07 -12.47 7.51
C GLN A 200 -2.45 -12.92 8.93
N ASP A 201 -1.59 -13.71 9.57
CA ASP A 201 -1.83 -14.23 10.93
C ASP A 201 -1.77 -13.12 12.00
N ALA A 202 -1.10 -12.02 11.70
CA ALA A 202 -1.11 -10.82 12.54
C ALA A 202 -2.38 -9.97 12.36
N GLY A 203 -3.28 -10.36 11.45
CA GLY A 203 -4.51 -9.63 11.14
C GLY A 203 -4.30 -8.34 10.34
N VAL A 204 -3.14 -8.20 9.69
CA VAL A 204 -2.81 -7.04 8.84
C VAL A 204 -3.13 -7.36 7.39
N HIS A 205 -3.94 -6.51 6.76
CA HIS A 205 -4.21 -6.63 5.33
C HIS A 205 -3.18 -5.84 4.51
N VAL A 206 -2.63 -6.48 3.48
CA VAL A 206 -1.65 -5.86 2.59
C VAL A 206 -2.16 -5.86 1.16
N SER A 207 -2.05 -4.73 0.47
CA SER A 207 -2.51 -4.54 -0.91
C SER A 207 -1.49 -3.79 -1.76
N ILE A 208 -1.63 -3.90 -3.07
CA ILE A 208 -0.91 -3.08 -4.04
C ILE A 208 -1.91 -2.34 -4.93
N ILE A 209 -1.60 -1.07 -5.21
CA ILE A 209 -2.32 -0.24 -6.18
C ILE A 209 -1.41 -0.09 -7.39
N GLU A 210 -1.91 -0.44 -8.56
CA GLU A 210 -1.18 -0.48 -9.83
C GLU A 210 -1.71 0.62 -10.76
N PRO A 211 -1.24 1.88 -10.59
CA PRO A 211 -1.67 2.97 -11.45
C PRO A 211 -1.17 2.82 -12.88
N GLY A 212 -2.01 3.24 -13.83
CA GLY A 212 -1.59 3.55 -15.18
C GLY A 212 -0.99 4.96 -15.27
N ASN A 213 -1.17 5.61 -16.43
CA ASN A 213 -0.69 6.96 -16.65
C ASN A 213 -1.65 7.97 -16.02
N TYR A 214 -1.21 8.55 -14.92
CA TYR A 214 -1.92 9.59 -14.19
C TYR A 214 -1.06 10.84 -14.09
N ARG A 215 -1.72 11.99 -14.05
CA ARG A 215 -1.09 13.29 -13.86
C ARG A 215 -0.24 13.28 -12.58
N SER A 216 1.08 13.48 -12.77
CA SER A 216 2.03 13.53 -11.67
C SER A 216 3.34 14.20 -12.12
N ASP A 217 4.14 14.65 -11.17
CA ASP A 217 5.46 15.24 -11.46
C ASP A 217 6.50 14.23 -11.97
N ILE A 218 6.16 12.92 -12.02
CA ILE A 218 7.13 11.89 -12.40
C ILE A 218 7.63 12.07 -13.84
N VAL A 219 6.73 12.38 -14.79
CA VAL A 219 7.07 12.62 -16.19
C VAL A 219 8.01 13.83 -16.32
N LYS A 220 7.64 14.93 -15.69
CA LYS A 220 8.45 16.16 -15.66
C LYS A 220 9.85 15.92 -15.07
N ASN A 221 9.92 15.19 -13.96
CA ASN A 221 11.18 14.88 -13.29
C ASN A 221 12.06 13.96 -14.15
N VAL A 222 11.48 12.96 -14.83
CA VAL A 222 12.19 12.07 -15.76
C VAL A 222 12.72 12.88 -16.94
N LEU A 223 11.90 13.73 -17.56
CA LEU A 223 12.34 14.61 -18.66
C LEU A 223 13.50 15.52 -18.27
N ALA A 224 13.42 16.16 -17.11
CA ALA A 224 14.48 17.01 -16.60
C ALA A 224 15.78 16.21 -16.39
N ARG A 225 15.67 14.98 -15.89
CA ARG A 225 16.81 14.08 -15.66
C ARG A 225 17.42 13.62 -16.97
N MET A 226 16.61 13.17 -17.94
CA MET A 226 17.08 12.78 -19.27
C MET A 226 17.78 13.92 -20.01
N LYS A 227 17.22 15.14 -19.96
CA LYS A 227 17.85 16.34 -20.56
C LYS A 227 19.21 16.66 -19.93
N LYS A 228 19.36 16.43 -18.62
CA LYS A 228 20.62 16.69 -17.90
C LYS A 228 21.69 15.65 -18.23
N GLN A 229 21.31 14.41 -18.40
CA GLN A 229 22.24 13.29 -18.61
C GLN A 229 22.59 13.09 -20.08
N GLY A 230 21.62 13.35 -20.98
CA GLY A 230 21.77 13.06 -22.41
C GLY A 230 21.80 11.56 -22.71
N TYR A 231 22.10 11.23 -23.95
CA TYR A 231 22.42 9.88 -24.41
C TYR A 231 23.52 9.95 -25.47
N ASP A 232 24.21 8.84 -25.69
CA ASP A 232 25.24 8.76 -26.74
C ASP A 232 24.57 8.83 -28.12
N GLU A 233 24.96 9.82 -28.93
CA GLU A 233 24.50 9.97 -30.32
C GLU A 233 24.84 8.77 -31.20
N ASN A 234 25.82 7.96 -30.81
CA ASN A 234 26.23 6.73 -31.50
C ASN A 234 25.57 5.46 -30.89
N SER A 235 24.68 5.62 -29.91
CA SER A 235 23.99 4.49 -29.29
C SER A 235 23.22 3.68 -30.31
N PRO A 236 23.33 2.33 -30.27
CA PRO A 236 22.46 1.45 -31.08
C PRO A 236 20.97 1.59 -30.70
N TYR A 237 20.66 2.21 -29.57
CA TYR A 237 19.31 2.48 -29.07
C TYR A 237 18.82 3.91 -29.37
N LYS A 238 19.54 4.70 -30.16
CA LYS A 238 19.20 6.10 -30.48
C LYS A 238 17.72 6.25 -30.89
N ALA A 239 17.24 5.41 -31.78
CA ALA A 239 15.84 5.44 -32.24
C ALA A 239 14.83 5.20 -31.09
N ASN A 240 15.20 4.45 -30.03
CA ASN A 240 14.37 4.27 -28.86
C ASN A 240 14.38 5.52 -27.96
N TYR A 241 15.52 6.17 -27.79
CA TYR A 241 15.64 7.45 -27.07
C TYR A 241 14.82 8.55 -27.74
N GLU A 242 14.89 8.67 -29.05
CA GLU A 242 14.13 9.64 -29.83
C GLU A 242 12.62 9.42 -29.70
N ARG A 243 12.15 8.16 -29.80
CA ARG A 243 10.74 7.81 -29.60
C ARG A 243 10.27 8.10 -28.18
N LEU A 244 11.07 7.75 -27.18
CA LEU A 244 10.77 8.04 -25.77
C LEU A 244 10.66 9.55 -25.54
N SER A 245 11.62 10.32 -26.05
CA SER A 245 11.63 11.80 -25.93
C SER A 245 10.40 12.42 -26.62
N GLY A 246 10.02 11.91 -27.78
CA GLY A 246 8.82 12.34 -28.50
C GLY A 246 7.54 12.04 -27.72
N TRP A 247 7.42 10.82 -27.21
CA TRP A 247 6.26 10.41 -26.38
C TRP A 247 6.17 11.24 -25.09
N MET A 248 7.29 11.49 -24.40
CA MET A 248 7.28 12.27 -23.17
C MET A 248 6.97 13.76 -23.42
N ALA A 249 7.45 14.31 -24.53
CA ALA A 249 7.11 15.69 -24.91
C ALA A 249 5.62 15.86 -25.25
N GLU A 250 5.00 14.82 -25.80
CA GLU A 250 3.55 14.80 -26.02
C GLU A 250 2.79 14.64 -24.70
N ALA A 251 3.21 13.73 -23.85
CA ALA A 251 2.63 13.54 -22.51
C ALA A 251 2.73 14.81 -21.63
N GLU A 252 3.83 15.61 -21.78
CA GLU A 252 3.96 16.90 -21.09
C GLU A 252 2.91 17.93 -21.58
N LYS A 253 2.53 17.88 -22.88
CA LYS A 253 1.52 18.77 -23.44
C LYS A 253 0.10 18.31 -23.15
N SER A 254 -0.14 17.02 -23.11
CA SER A 254 -1.44 16.40 -22.90
C SER A 254 -1.77 16.11 -21.42
N GLN A 255 -1.08 16.74 -20.47
CA GLN A 255 -1.31 16.53 -19.03
C GLN A 255 -2.77 16.72 -18.59
N ASP A 256 -3.57 17.48 -19.34
CA ASP A 256 -5.01 17.62 -19.08
C ASP A 256 -5.84 16.39 -19.53
N GLU A 257 -5.28 15.52 -20.38
CA GLU A 257 -5.89 14.27 -20.84
C GLU A 257 -5.46 13.06 -20.00
N ASP A 258 -4.42 13.20 -19.17
CA ASP A 258 -4.01 12.16 -18.22
C ASP A 258 -5.12 11.92 -17.18
N GLY A 259 -5.15 10.70 -16.65
CA GLY A 259 -6.12 10.30 -15.64
C GLY A 259 -6.11 11.20 -14.40
N ASP A 260 -7.28 11.42 -13.81
CA ASP A 260 -7.42 12.17 -12.57
C ASP A 260 -6.80 11.38 -11.40
N PRO A 261 -5.80 11.91 -10.67
CA PRO A 261 -5.21 11.30 -9.49
C PRO A 261 -6.24 10.85 -8.43
N GLN A 262 -7.41 11.45 -8.41
CA GLN A 262 -8.50 11.08 -7.50
C GLN A 262 -8.95 9.62 -7.66
N GLN A 263 -8.85 9.03 -8.86
CA GLN A 263 -9.17 7.61 -9.05
C GLN A 263 -8.21 6.70 -8.24
N VAL A 264 -6.93 7.06 -8.18
CA VAL A 264 -5.94 6.35 -7.38
C VAL A 264 -6.15 6.60 -5.89
N ALA A 265 -6.51 7.83 -5.52
CA ALA A 265 -6.84 8.18 -4.14
C ALA A 265 -8.08 7.40 -3.63
N GLN A 266 -9.11 7.21 -4.46
CA GLN A 266 -10.28 6.39 -4.14
C GLN A 266 -9.90 4.91 -3.94
N ALA A 267 -9.01 4.37 -4.77
CA ALA A 267 -8.49 3.01 -4.57
C ALA A 267 -7.72 2.89 -3.24
N ALA A 268 -6.95 3.92 -2.87
CA ALA A 268 -6.25 3.95 -1.59
C ALA A 268 -7.22 4.03 -0.40
N LEU A 269 -8.26 4.84 -0.49
CA LEU A 269 -9.32 4.91 0.52
C LEU A 269 -9.99 3.54 0.70
N HIS A 270 -10.35 2.88 -0.39
CA HIS A 270 -10.93 1.53 -0.37
C HIS A 270 -9.95 0.51 0.23
N ALA A 271 -8.67 0.53 -0.17
CA ALA A 271 -7.65 -0.37 0.36
C ALA A 271 -7.46 -0.20 1.87
N MET A 272 -7.53 1.04 2.37
CA MET A 272 -7.33 1.34 3.79
C MET A 272 -8.57 1.10 4.65
N PHE A 273 -9.79 1.28 4.15
CA PHE A 273 -10.96 1.38 5.01
C PHE A 273 -12.16 0.52 4.61
N SER A 274 -12.17 -0.10 3.42
CA SER A 274 -13.26 -1.01 3.03
C SER A 274 -13.29 -2.25 3.93
N GLU A 275 -14.47 -2.79 4.19
CA GLU A 275 -14.65 -4.08 4.87
C GLU A 275 -14.08 -5.24 4.03
N ASN A 276 -14.10 -5.10 2.69
CA ASN A 276 -13.63 -6.10 1.74
C ASN A 276 -12.52 -5.52 0.85
N PRO A 277 -11.31 -5.26 1.38
CA PRO A 277 -10.21 -4.71 0.59
C PRO A 277 -9.69 -5.76 -0.41
N LYS A 278 -9.32 -5.29 -1.60
CA LYS A 278 -8.70 -6.15 -2.62
C LYS A 278 -7.20 -6.31 -2.34
N ARG A 279 -6.63 -7.41 -2.82
CA ARG A 279 -5.19 -7.59 -2.83
C ARG A 279 -4.53 -6.67 -3.87
N ARG A 280 -5.12 -6.56 -5.07
CA ARG A 280 -4.64 -5.79 -6.21
C ARG A 280 -5.68 -4.81 -6.70
N TYR A 281 -5.25 -3.60 -7.00
CA TYR A 281 -6.06 -2.53 -7.54
C TYR A 281 -5.44 -2.05 -8.85
N LEU A 282 -5.83 -2.65 -9.96
CA LEU A 282 -5.51 -2.08 -11.27
C LEU A 282 -6.33 -0.81 -11.46
N VAL A 283 -5.67 0.34 -11.48
CA VAL A 283 -6.30 1.66 -11.62
C VAL A 283 -5.73 2.33 -12.86
N VAL A 284 -6.52 2.41 -13.91
CA VAL A 284 -6.08 2.92 -15.20
C VAL A 284 -7.11 3.89 -15.77
N PRO A 285 -6.69 4.95 -16.48
CA PRO A 285 -7.60 5.99 -16.96
C PRO A 285 -8.47 5.57 -18.15
N ASN A 286 -8.12 4.49 -18.84
CA ASN A 286 -8.82 4.04 -20.04
C ASN A 286 -8.70 2.53 -20.26
N GLN A 287 -9.56 2.03 -21.16
CA GLN A 287 -9.65 0.61 -21.53
C GLN A 287 -8.38 0.07 -22.20
N ASP A 288 -7.62 0.90 -22.90
CA ASP A 288 -6.42 0.47 -23.59
C ASP A 288 -5.33 0.05 -22.59
N GLN A 289 -5.10 0.85 -21.56
CA GLN A 289 -4.11 0.52 -20.53
C GLN A 289 -4.52 -0.72 -19.73
N ALA A 290 -5.80 -0.89 -19.43
CA ALA A 290 -6.31 -2.14 -18.85
C ALA A 290 -6.03 -3.33 -19.79
N GLY A 291 -6.34 -3.16 -21.08
CA GLY A 291 -6.12 -4.19 -22.08
C GLY A 291 -4.65 -4.57 -22.26
N TRP A 292 -3.74 -3.61 -22.27
CA TRP A 292 -2.29 -3.90 -22.33
C TRP A 292 -1.83 -4.74 -21.14
N THR A 293 -2.23 -4.34 -19.93
CA THR A 293 -1.82 -5.00 -18.69
C THR A 293 -2.35 -6.43 -18.61
N ILE A 294 -3.64 -6.64 -18.81
CA ILE A 294 -4.26 -7.97 -18.74
C ILE A 294 -3.78 -8.87 -19.86
N LYS A 295 -3.68 -8.36 -21.10
CA LYS A 295 -3.17 -9.15 -22.23
C LYS A 295 -1.72 -9.61 -22.01
N LYS A 296 -0.88 -8.77 -21.41
CA LYS A 296 0.51 -9.14 -21.07
C LYS A 296 0.57 -10.29 -20.08
N ALA A 297 -0.22 -10.23 -19.00
CA ALA A 297 -0.30 -11.32 -18.02
C ALA A 297 -0.77 -12.64 -18.68
N ILE A 298 -1.78 -12.58 -19.56
CA ILE A 298 -2.25 -13.75 -20.32
C ILE A 298 -1.17 -14.27 -21.28
N GLN A 299 -0.42 -13.38 -21.93
CA GLN A 299 0.68 -13.79 -22.83
C GLN A 299 1.80 -14.49 -22.07
N GLU A 300 2.16 -14.01 -20.88
CA GLU A 300 3.15 -14.67 -20.02
C GLU A 300 2.69 -16.05 -19.57
N LEU A 301 1.43 -16.18 -19.14
CA LEU A 301 0.85 -17.47 -18.82
C LEU A 301 0.94 -18.44 -20.01
N ALA A 302 0.59 -17.97 -21.22
CA ALA A 302 0.68 -18.79 -22.42
C ALA A 302 2.12 -19.22 -22.73
N GLN A 303 3.11 -18.30 -22.57
CA GLN A 303 4.52 -18.61 -22.77
C GLN A 303 5.05 -19.60 -21.72
N LEU A 304 4.68 -19.42 -20.45
CA LEU A 304 5.06 -20.33 -19.36
C LEU A 304 4.52 -21.76 -19.56
N ASN A 305 3.37 -21.87 -20.22
CA ASN A 305 2.73 -23.17 -20.46
C ASN A 305 3.24 -23.89 -21.72
N GLN A 306 4.22 -23.34 -22.44
CA GLN A 306 4.75 -23.93 -23.68
C GLN A 306 5.85 -24.97 -23.41
N ASP A 307 5.83 -26.06 -24.17
CA ASP A 307 6.93 -27.00 -24.37
C ASP A 307 7.61 -27.56 -23.11
N HIS A 308 6.83 -27.83 -22.05
CA HIS A 308 7.34 -28.50 -20.86
C HIS A 308 6.49 -29.73 -20.48
N THR A 309 7.06 -30.64 -19.67
CA THR A 309 6.48 -31.94 -19.31
C THR A 309 5.08 -31.86 -18.68
N TYR A 310 4.77 -30.76 -18.03
CA TYR A 310 3.54 -30.56 -17.25
C TYR A 310 2.66 -29.45 -17.84
N SER A 311 2.71 -29.24 -19.16
CA SER A 311 1.84 -28.28 -19.84
C SER A 311 0.37 -28.65 -19.70
N TYR A 312 -0.45 -27.66 -19.51
CA TYR A 312 -1.91 -27.78 -19.41
C TYR A 312 -2.55 -27.56 -20.77
N SER A 313 -3.62 -28.29 -21.05
CA SER A 313 -4.48 -28.02 -22.20
C SER A 313 -5.20 -26.68 -22.04
N ARG A 314 -5.71 -26.14 -23.14
CA ARG A 314 -6.52 -24.91 -23.12
C ARG A 314 -7.70 -25.03 -22.14
N ASP A 315 -8.39 -26.16 -22.10
CA ASP A 315 -9.58 -26.33 -21.26
C ASP A 315 -9.23 -26.41 -19.79
N GLU A 316 -8.08 -27.00 -19.42
CA GLU A 316 -7.56 -26.96 -18.05
C GLU A 316 -7.18 -25.54 -17.62
N LEU A 317 -6.51 -24.74 -18.50
CA LEU A 317 -6.20 -23.35 -18.21
C LEU A 317 -7.47 -22.49 -18.02
N VAL A 318 -8.49 -22.72 -18.86
CA VAL A 318 -9.79 -22.04 -18.71
C VAL A 318 -10.44 -22.41 -17.37
N LYS A 319 -10.41 -23.69 -16.98
CA LYS A 319 -10.92 -24.13 -15.69
C LYS A 319 -10.19 -23.46 -14.52
N MET A 320 -8.86 -23.39 -14.56
CA MET A 320 -8.07 -22.68 -13.53
C MET A 320 -8.44 -21.19 -13.44
N LEU A 321 -8.67 -20.55 -14.60
CA LEU A 321 -9.12 -19.15 -14.62
C LEU A 321 -10.52 -19.00 -14.01
N ASP A 322 -11.46 -19.89 -14.33
CA ASP A 322 -12.81 -19.88 -13.76
C ASP A 322 -12.79 -20.10 -12.24
N GLU A 323 -11.88 -20.92 -11.73
CA GLU A 323 -11.67 -21.14 -10.29
C GLU A 323 -11.11 -19.86 -9.63
N ALA A 324 -10.07 -19.26 -10.22
CA ALA A 324 -9.49 -18.03 -9.71
C ALA A 324 -10.48 -16.84 -9.69
N LEU A 325 -11.37 -16.75 -10.70
CA LEU A 325 -12.42 -15.72 -10.74
C LEU A 325 -13.49 -15.91 -9.65
N LYS A 326 -13.75 -17.15 -9.20
CA LYS A 326 -14.68 -17.42 -8.08
C LYS A 326 -14.08 -17.07 -6.73
N GLU A 327 -12.77 -17.26 -6.57
CA GLU A 327 -12.05 -16.91 -5.33
C GLU A 327 -11.85 -15.40 -5.16
N ASN A 328 -11.93 -14.64 -6.26
CA ASN A 328 -11.76 -13.19 -6.30
C ASN A 328 -12.95 -12.53 -7.02
N PRO A 329 -14.16 -12.56 -6.43
CA PRO A 329 -15.38 -12.06 -7.06
C PRO A 329 -15.41 -10.53 -7.28
#